data_5090e8e46ba953d8b3676bd051cbf3ed
#
_entry.id   5090e8e46ba953d8b3676bd051cbf3ed
#
_cell.length_a   1.000
_cell.length_b   1.000
_cell.length_c   1.000
_cell.angle_alpha   90.00
_cell.angle_beta   90.00
_cell.angle_gamma   90.00
#
_symmetry.space_group_name_H-M   'P 1'
#
loop_
_entity.id
_entity.type
_entity.pdbx_description
1 polymer ?
#
loop_
_entity_poly.entity_id
_entity_poly.type
_entity_poly.pdbx_seq_one_letter_code
_entity_poly.pdbx_strand_id
1 'polypeptide(L)'
;MGEAEVILRLAIYYIKNNLTKEPVRVSIDGAHVKTGSKVHFDIFEFCNRNGLLKMDANLNRWQGEYELQGYESHIIISSEPGVGDVNINLPDGSIIYAECKKGKNDKRGQEYPLMREAIGQLMTGCDFGVKTVPMVAVPDTGKARELAIRWSKLAQIKAIGIKFALISEDGSVSLL
;
A
#
# COMPACT_ATOMS: atom_id res chain seq x y z
N MET A 1 -12.07 4.95 -0.23
CA MET A 1 -11.11 3.97 0.29
C MET A 1 -10.19 4.64 1.30
N GLY A 2 -10.03 4.05 2.48
CA GLY A 2 -9.10 4.50 3.53
C GLY A 2 -7.65 4.12 3.21
N GLU A 3 -6.69 4.73 3.91
CA GLU A 3 -5.26 4.44 3.70
C GLU A 3 -4.90 3.01 4.08
N ALA A 4 -5.35 2.52 5.24
CA ALA A 4 -5.15 1.13 5.66
C ALA A 4 -5.70 0.11 4.63
N GLU A 5 -6.81 0.43 3.99
CA GLU A 5 -7.37 -0.42 2.93
C GLU A 5 -6.51 -0.42 1.66
N VAL A 6 -5.98 0.76 1.25
CA VAL A 6 -5.05 0.86 0.11
C VAL A 6 -3.80 0.01 0.35
N ILE A 7 -3.22 0.12 1.55
CA ILE A 7 -2.05 -0.66 1.99
C ILE A 7 -2.30 -2.16 1.84
N LEU A 8 -3.38 -2.66 2.43
CA LEU A 8 -3.68 -4.10 2.42
C LEU A 8 -4.04 -4.62 1.03
N ARG A 9 -4.79 -3.85 0.23
CA ARG A 9 -5.12 -4.24 -1.14
C ARG A 9 -3.89 -4.33 -2.04
N LEU A 10 -2.94 -3.39 -1.90
CA LEU A 10 -1.67 -3.45 -2.63
C LEU A 10 -0.89 -4.73 -2.26
N ALA A 11 -0.75 -5.02 -0.96
CA ALA A 11 -0.07 -6.23 -0.49
C ALA A 11 -0.73 -7.51 -1.04
N ILE A 12 -2.05 -7.62 -0.93
CA ILE A 12 -2.84 -8.75 -1.46
C ILE A 12 -2.64 -8.91 -2.97
N TYR A 13 -2.62 -7.80 -3.72
CA TYR A 13 -2.42 -7.83 -5.16
C TYR A 13 -1.09 -8.50 -5.54
N TYR A 14 0.01 -8.11 -4.89
CA TYR A 14 1.32 -8.68 -5.19
C TYR A 14 1.39 -10.18 -4.85
N ILE A 15 0.76 -10.61 -3.77
CA ILE A 15 0.69 -12.02 -3.38
C ILE A 15 -0.18 -12.81 -4.37
N LYS A 16 -1.40 -12.35 -4.64
CA LYS A 16 -2.36 -13.06 -5.52
C LYS A 16 -1.87 -13.22 -6.95
N ASN A 17 -1.03 -12.31 -7.42
CA ASN A 17 -0.44 -12.39 -8.76
C ASN A 17 0.94 -13.06 -8.77
N ASN A 18 1.37 -13.68 -7.66
CA ASN A 18 2.68 -14.34 -7.52
C ASN A 18 3.86 -13.42 -7.92
N LEU A 19 3.73 -12.11 -7.64
CA LEU A 19 4.77 -11.11 -7.93
C LEU A 19 5.83 -11.05 -6.82
N THR A 20 5.61 -11.71 -5.70
CA THR A 20 6.56 -11.91 -4.61
C THR A 20 6.38 -13.30 -4.00
N LYS A 21 7.47 -13.86 -3.46
CA LYS A 21 7.47 -15.08 -2.65
C LYS A 21 7.83 -14.80 -1.18
N GLU A 22 8.44 -13.65 -0.96
CA GLU A 22 8.82 -13.19 0.37
C GLU A 22 7.62 -12.56 1.10
N PRO A 23 7.64 -12.51 2.44
CA PRO A 23 6.60 -11.81 3.18
C PRO A 23 6.50 -10.33 2.79
N VAL A 24 5.26 -9.87 2.58
CA VAL A 24 4.98 -8.46 2.37
C VAL A 24 4.83 -7.77 3.72
N ARG A 25 5.66 -6.77 4.01
CA ARG A 25 5.60 -6.00 5.25
C ARG A 25 4.75 -4.76 5.03
N VAL A 26 3.81 -4.52 5.95
CA VAL A 26 2.98 -3.32 5.92
C VAL A 26 2.99 -2.61 7.25
N SER A 27 3.08 -1.29 7.21
CA SER A 27 2.97 -0.39 8.36
C SER A 27 1.63 0.35 8.28
N ILE A 28 0.80 0.21 9.31
CA ILE A 28 -0.50 0.89 9.38
C ILE A 28 -0.53 1.73 10.65
N ASP A 29 -0.66 3.05 10.53
CA ASP A 29 -0.86 3.90 11.69
C ASP A 29 -2.18 3.54 12.39
N GLY A 30 -2.11 3.29 13.69
CA GLY A 30 -3.27 2.96 14.51
C GLY A 30 -4.40 4.01 14.43
N ALA A 31 -4.05 5.27 14.18
CA ALA A 31 -5.03 6.34 13.97
C ALA A 31 -5.90 6.13 12.72
N HIS A 32 -5.42 5.41 11.72
CA HIS A 32 -6.20 5.03 10.53
C HIS A 32 -7.15 3.85 10.79
N VAL A 33 -6.89 3.10 11.85
CA VAL A 33 -7.73 1.98 12.29
C VAL A 33 -8.77 2.44 13.30
N LYS A 34 -8.35 3.14 14.37
CA LYS A 34 -9.23 3.55 15.46
C LYS A 34 -8.73 4.83 16.13
N THR A 35 -9.65 5.73 16.46
CA THR A 35 -9.37 6.91 17.28
C THR A 35 -10.37 6.96 18.43
N GLY A 36 -9.90 6.81 19.67
CA GLY A 36 -10.76 6.66 20.85
C GLY A 36 -11.70 5.46 20.71
N SER A 37 -13.02 5.68 20.75
CA SER A 37 -14.03 4.63 20.54
C SER A 37 -14.44 4.45 19.08
N LYS A 38 -14.01 5.34 18.16
CA LYS A 38 -14.43 5.33 16.77
C LYS A 38 -13.50 4.43 15.95
N VAL A 39 -14.06 3.36 15.39
CA VAL A 39 -13.38 2.50 14.40
C VAL A 39 -13.53 3.16 13.04
N HIS A 40 -12.42 3.37 12.35
CA HIS A 40 -12.33 3.93 10.99
C HIS A 40 -12.21 2.85 9.93
N PHE A 41 -11.51 1.77 10.28
CA PHE A 41 -11.30 0.62 9.41
C PHE A 41 -11.14 -0.64 10.26
N ASP A 42 -11.97 -1.64 10.02
CA ASP A 42 -11.90 -2.93 10.69
C ASP A 42 -10.97 -3.87 9.92
N ILE A 43 -9.73 -3.99 10.40
CA ILE A 43 -8.71 -4.84 9.77
C ILE A 43 -9.12 -6.31 9.83
N PHE A 44 -9.70 -6.79 10.94
CA PHE A 44 -10.09 -8.18 11.06
C PHE A 44 -11.20 -8.54 10.07
N GLU A 45 -12.22 -7.70 9.99
CA GLU A 45 -13.30 -7.90 9.02
C GLU A 45 -12.78 -7.87 7.59
N PHE A 46 -11.89 -6.92 7.27
CA PHE A 46 -11.27 -6.83 5.95
C PHE A 46 -10.44 -8.09 5.63
N CYS A 47 -9.58 -8.52 6.56
CA CYS A 47 -8.75 -9.71 6.38
C CYS A 47 -9.61 -10.96 6.13
N ASN A 48 -10.62 -11.18 6.95
CA ASN A 48 -11.53 -12.32 6.81
C ASN A 48 -12.24 -12.32 5.45
N ARG A 49 -12.76 -11.17 5.01
CA ARG A 49 -13.44 -11.04 3.69
C ARG A 49 -12.51 -11.31 2.51
N ASN A 50 -11.21 -11.08 2.69
CA ASN A 50 -10.21 -11.26 1.63
C ASN A 50 -9.45 -12.60 1.72
N GLY A 51 -9.83 -13.49 2.65
CA GLY A 51 -9.21 -14.80 2.82
C GLY A 51 -7.85 -14.76 3.51
N LEU A 52 -7.59 -13.71 4.29
CA LEU A 52 -6.41 -13.59 5.12
C LEU A 52 -6.71 -14.18 6.51
N LEU A 53 -5.94 -15.16 6.92
CA LEU A 53 -6.05 -15.82 8.24
C LEU A 53 -4.86 -15.42 9.11
N LYS A 54 -5.16 -14.97 10.32
CA LYS A 54 -4.12 -14.63 11.30
C LYS A 54 -3.39 -15.88 11.76
N MET A 55 -2.06 -15.86 11.68
CA MET A 55 -1.20 -17.00 11.99
C MET A 55 -0.87 -17.12 13.49
N ASP A 56 -0.82 -16.00 14.20
CA ASP A 56 -0.51 -15.99 15.62
C ASP A 56 -1.75 -16.14 16.50
N ALA A 57 -1.55 -16.63 17.75
CA ALA A 57 -2.64 -16.88 18.69
C ALA A 57 -3.22 -15.61 19.34
N ASN A 58 -2.63 -14.44 19.13
CA ASN A 58 -3.12 -13.19 19.74
C ASN A 58 -4.20 -12.54 18.90
N LEU A 59 -5.41 -13.05 19.01
CA LEU A 59 -6.58 -12.54 18.27
C LEU A 59 -7.09 -11.17 18.76
N ASN A 60 -6.53 -10.62 19.83
CA ASN A 60 -6.96 -9.32 20.36
C ASN A 60 -6.23 -8.14 19.71
N ARG A 61 -5.18 -8.39 18.96
CA ARG A 61 -4.41 -7.36 18.25
C ARG A 61 -4.49 -7.60 16.75
N TRP A 62 -4.71 -6.54 15.98
CA TRP A 62 -4.72 -6.62 14.52
C TRP A 62 -3.32 -6.70 13.91
N GLN A 63 -2.28 -6.30 14.64
CA GLN A 63 -0.89 -6.52 14.22
C GLN A 63 -0.56 -8.01 14.27
N GLY A 64 0.36 -8.46 13.42
CA GLY A 64 0.81 -9.84 13.35
C GLY A 64 0.94 -10.33 11.92
N GLU A 65 1.08 -11.64 11.78
CA GLU A 65 1.25 -12.30 10.49
C GLU A 65 -0.09 -12.87 10.01
N TYR A 66 -0.34 -12.71 8.71
CA TYR A 66 -1.57 -13.15 8.07
C TYR A 66 -1.25 -13.93 6.81
N GLU A 67 -1.59 -15.23 6.79
CA GLU A 67 -1.50 -16.04 5.59
C GLU A 67 -2.66 -15.76 4.63
N LEU A 68 -2.38 -15.78 3.33
CA LEU A 68 -3.39 -15.78 2.30
C LEU A 68 -3.53 -17.21 1.77
N GLN A 69 -4.69 -17.83 1.99
CA GLN A 69 -4.90 -19.23 1.64
C GLN A 69 -4.57 -19.55 0.17
N GLY A 70 -3.74 -20.57 -0.04
CA GLY A 70 -3.33 -21.01 -1.36
C GLY A 70 -2.13 -20.27 -1.96
N TYR A 71 -1.48 -19.39 -1.20
CA TYR A 71 -0.28 -18.64 -1.63
C TYR A 71 0.90 -18.89 -0.70
N GLU A 72 2.13 -18.88 -1.24
CA GLU A 72 3.37 -19.10 -0.46
C GLU A 72 3.72 -17.88 0.40
N SER A 73 3.42 -16.69 -0.09
CA SER A 73 3.72 -15.44 0.62
C SER A 73 2.59 -15.08 1.59
N HIS A 74 2.95 -14.31 2.62
CA HIS A 74 2.03 -13.83 3.65
C HIS A 74 2.25 -12.33 3.93
N ILE A 75 1.38 -11.72 4.72
CA ILE A 75 1.47 -10.31 5.11
C ILE A 75 1.88 -10.20 6.57
N ILE A 76 2.87 -9.35 6.84
CA ILE A 76 3.25 -8.95 8.21
C ILE A 76 2.72 -7.54 8.45
N ILE A 77 1.73 -7.41 9.33
CA ILE A 77 1.11 -6.13 9.67
C ILE A 77 1.72 -5.58 10.96
N SER A 78 2.29 -4.38 10.90
CA SER A 78 2.84 -3.63 12.04
C SER A 78 2.16 -2.26 12.18
N SER A 79 2.26 -1.68 13.38
CA SER A 79 1.93 -0.26 13.62
C SER A 79 3.18 0.59 13.86
N GLU A 80 4.35 -0.01 13.78
CA GLU A 80 5.62 0.69 13.94
C GLU A 80 5.96 1.45 12.66
N PRO A 81 6.48 2.68 12.77
CA PRO A 81 6.98 3.42 11.61
C PRO A 81 8.08 2.62 10.90
N GLY A 82 7.98 2.55 9.60
CA GLY A 82 8.95 1.86 8.73
C GLY A 82 9.35 2.73 7.55
N VAL A 83 10.09 2.15 6.62
CA VAL A 83 10.40 2.79 5.33
C VAL A 83 9.22 2.51 4.40
N GLY A 84 8.37 3.53 4.17
CA GLY A 84 7.14 3.40 3.44
C GLY A 84 6.05 2.59 4.17
N ASP A 85 4.84 2.66 3.65
CA ASP A 85 3.69 1.93 4.19
C ASP A 85 3.68 0.45 3.79
N VAL A 86 4.25 0.12 2.62
CA VAL A 86 4.34 -1.26 2.10
C VAL A 86 5.73 -1.55 1.55
N ASN A 87 6.31 -2.66 2.00
CA ASN A 87 7.61 -3.15 1.54
C ASN A 87 7.43 -4.52 0.87
N ILE A 88 7.87 -4.64 -0.39
CA ILE A 88 7.71 -5.85 -1.19
C ILE A 88 9.05 -6.23 -1.83
N ASN A 89 9.55 -7.40 -1.51
CA ASN A 89 10.71 -7.97 -2.20
C ASN A 89 10.26 -8.63 -3.50
N LEU A 90 10.86 -8.25 -4.61
CA LEU A 90 10.58 -8.83 -5.92
C LEU A 90 11.57 -9.97 -6.25
N PRO A 91 11.19 -10.92 -7.14
CA PRO A 91 12.03 -12.07 -7.49
C PRO A 91 13.37 -11.68 -8.13
N ASP A 92 13.50 -10.50 -8.73
CA ASP A 92 14.74 -9.97 -9.31
C ASP A 92 15.69 -9.34 -8.26
N GLY A 93 15.29 -9.38 -7.00
CA GLY A 93 16.01 -8.81 -5.88
C GLY A 93 15.83 -7.31 -5.72
N SER A 94 14.91 -6.68 -6.44
CA SER A 94 14.51 -5.31 -6.19
C SER A 94 13.47 -5.25 -5.06
N ILE A 95 13.37 -4.08 -4.41
CA ILE A 95 12.46 -3.84 -3.30
C ILE A 95 11.56 -2.66 -3.65
N ILE A 96 10.25 -2.87 -3.57
CA ILE A 96 9.28 -1.79 -3.65
C ILE A 96 9.11 -1.16 -2.25
N TYR A 97 9.27 0.16 -2.17
CA TYR A 97 8.80 0.98 -1.06
C TYR A 97 7.62 1.80 -1.53
N ALA A 98 6.44 1.51 -1.00
CA ALA A 98 5.23 2.23 -1.39
C ALA A 98 4.73 3.13 -0.27
N GLU A 99 4.41 4.37 -0.62
CA GLU A 99 3.63 5.30 0.18
C GLU A 99 2.19 5.28 -0.30
N CYS A 100 1.28 5.03 0.61
CA CYS A 100 -0.13 4.87 0.34
C CYS A 100 -0.92 6.09 0.83
N LYS A 101 -1.89 6.53 0.06
CA LYS A 101 -2.77 7.63 0.49
C LYS A 101 -4.22 7.25 0.25
N LYS A 102 -5.07 7.69 1.18
CA LYS A 102 -6.52 7.57 1.07
C LYS A 102 -7.08 8.37 -0.09
N GLY A 103 -8.28 8.01 -0.54
CA GLY A 103 -9.08 8.80 -1.47
C GLY A 103 -10.55 8.70 -1.14
N LYS A 104 -11.28 9.79 -1.32
CA LYS A 104 -12.74 9.86 -1.14
C LYS A 104 -13.36 10.39 -2.42
N ASN A 105 -14.32 9.64 -2.95
CA ASN A 105 -15.04 10.03 -4.17
C ASN A 105 -15.87 11.32 -4.03
N ASP A 106 -16.22 11.71 -2.79
CA ASP A 106 -17.04 12.86 -2.45
C ASP A 106 -16.26 14.18 -2.25
N LYS A 107 -14.91 14.11 -2.19
CA LYS A 107 -14.07 15.29 -2.00
C LYS A 107 -13.19 15.54 -3.22
N ARG A 108 -13.65 16.41 -4.11
CA ARG A 108 -12.88 16.82 -5.29
C ARG A 108 -11.56 17.51 -4.90
N GLY A 109 -10.47 17.11 -5.56
CA GLY A 109 -9.17 17.80 -5.48
C GLY A 109 -8.25 17.35 -4.34
N GLN A 110 -8.60 16.32 -3.57
CA GLN A 110 -7.71 15.78 -2.53
C GLN A 110 -6.54 14.98 -3.09
N GLU A 111 -6.70 14.39 -4.25
CA GLU A 111 -5.69 13.52 -4.85
C GLU A 111 -4.39 14.25 -5.12
N TYR A 112 -4.46 15.50 -5.60
CA TYR A 112 -3.28 16.28 -5.93
C TYR A 112 -2.34 16.51 -4.71
N PRO A 113 -2.80 17.07 -3.56
CA PRO A 113 -1.94 17.24 -2.39
C PRO A 113 -1.49 15.91 -1.79
N LEU A 114 -2.36 14.88 -1.74
CA LEU A 114 -2.02 13.59 -1.16
C LEU A 114 -0.95 12.84 -1.97
N MET A 115 -1.05 12.84 -3.28
CA MET A 115 -0.03 12.22 -4.14
C MET A 115 1.31 12.99 -4.09
N ARG A 116 1.30 14.32 -3.93
CA ARG A 116 2.52 15.11 -3.70
C ARG A 116 3.15 14.80 -2.34
N GLU A 117 2.32 14.66 -1.32
CA GLU A 117 2.76 14.26 0.02
C GLU A 117 3.45 12.90 -0.02
N ALA A 118 2.83 11.89 -0.67
CA ALA A 118 3.42 10.58 -0.84
C ALA A 118 4.78 10.62 -1.56
N ILE A 119 4.89 11.40 -2.63
CA ILE A 119 6.19 11.61 -3.31
C ILE A 119 7.20 12.25 -2.35
N GLY A 120 6.79 13.27 -1.58
CA GLY A 120 7.65 13.91 -0.59
C GLY A 120 8.13 12.95 0.49
N GLN A 121 7.24 12.10 1.00
CA GLN A 121 7.59 11.08 2.00
C GLN A 121 8.55 10.04 1.43
N LEU A 122 8.33 9.55 0.22
CA LEU A 122 9.29 8.67 -0.47
C LEU A 122 10.68 9.33 -0.59
N MET A 123 10.73 10.60 -1.01
CA MET A 123 11.98 11.33 -1.23
C MET A 123 12.76 11.63 0.05
N THR A 124 12.11 11.61 1.20
CA THR A 124 12.71 11.93 2.50
C THR A 124 12.80 10.74 3.46
N GLY A 125 12.05 9.68 3.18
CA GLY A 125 11.92 8.51 4.06
C GLY A 125 12.80 7.32 3.70
N CYS A 126 13.35 7.27 2.48
CA CYS A 126 14.23 6.16 2.08
C CYS A 126 15.32 6.59 1.09
N ASP A 127 16.43 5.85 1.13
CA ASP A 127 17.47 5.97 0.12
C ASP A 127 17.13 5.11 -1.11
N PHE A 128 17.14 5.72 -2.28
CA PHE A 128 16.91 5.01 -3.53
C PHE A 128 18.22 4.44 -4.09
N GLY A 129 18.46 3.17 -3.78
CA GLY A 129 19.52 2.38 -4.40
C GLY A 129 19.11 1.84 -5.77
N VAL A 130 20.06 1.21 -6.48
CA VAL A 130 19.85 0.61 -7.82
C VAL A 130 18.71 -0.42 -7.84
N LYS A 131 18.42 -1.04 -6.71
CA LYS A 131 17.38 -2.07 -6.56
C LYS A 131 16.12 -1.56 -5.84
N THR A 132 15.97 -0.26 -5.66
CA THR A 132 14.79 0.31 -5.02
C THR A 132 13.80 0.80 -6.06
N VAL A 133 12.53 0.43 -5.88
CA VAL A 133 11.40 0.88 -6.71
C VAL A 133 10.47 1.72 -5.83
N PRO A 134 10.61 3.05 -5.84
CA PRO A 134 9.68 3.92 -5.12
C PRO A 134 8.29 3.89 -5.77
N MET A 135 7.23 3.79 -4.96
CA MET A 135 5.87 3.68 -5.46
C MET A 135 4.90 4.57 -4.67
N VAL A 136 4.02 5.23 -5.38
CA VAL A 136 2.86 5.93 -4.81
C VAL A 136 1.61 5.11 -5.08
N ALA A 137 0.90 4.67 -4.04
CA ALA A 137 -0.33 3.91 -4.16
C ALA A 137 -1.53 4.72 -3.67
N VAL A 138 -2.56 4.83 -4.50
CA VAL A 138 -3.76 5.62 -4.22
C VAL A 138 -5.00 4.91 -4.78
N PRO A 139 -6.20 5.20 -4.27
CA PRO A 139 -7.44 4.73 -4.89
C PRO A 139 -7.54 5.18 -6.34
N ASP A 140 -8.05 4.28 -7.19
CA ASP A 140 -8.27 4.56 -8.62
C ASP A 140 -9.50 5.47 -8.80
N THR A 141 -9.26 6.77 -8.70
CA THR A 141 -10.23 7.80 -9.07
C THR A 141 -9.86 8.40 -10.41
N GLY A 142 -10.83 8.99 -11.12
CA GLY A 142 -10.55 9.66 -12.39
C GLY A 142 -9.44 10.73 -12.27
N LYS A 143 -9.39 11.45 -11.13
CA LYS A 143 -8.36 12.47 -10.89
C LYS A 143 -7.01 11.87 -10.55
N ALA A 144 -6.95 10.82 -9.72
CA ALA A 144 -5.71 10.12 -9.42
C ALA A 144 -5.09 9.52 -10.69
N ARG A 145 -5.92 8.90 -11.54
CA ARG A 145 -5.50 8.34 -12.84
C ARG A 145 -4.94 9.42 -13.77
N GLU A 146 -5.62 10.57 -13.91
CA GLU A 146 -5.13 11.71 -14.70
C GLU A 146 -3.75 12.17 -14.20
N LEU A 147 -3.60 12.34 -12.87
CA LEU A 147 -2.36 12.79 -12.26
C LEU A 147 -1.23 11.76 -12.45
N ALA A 148 -1.48 10.49 -12.21
CA ALA A 148 -0.51 9.42 -12.36
C ALA A 148 -0.01 9.32 -13.81
N ILE A 149 -0.91 9.34 -14.79
CA ILE A 149 -0.54 9.34 -16.22
C ILE A 149 0.30 10.57 -16.59
N ARG A 150 -0.07 11.75 -16.08
CA ARG A 150 0.67 12.98 -16.36
C ARG A 150 2.04 12.98 -15.71
N TRP A 151 2.12 12.59 -14.43
CA TRP A 151 3.37 12.64 -13.67
C TRP A 151 4.35 11.54 -14.06
N SER A 152 3.89 10.35 -14.42
CA SER A 152 4.76 9.28 -14.91
C SER A 152 5.54 9.67 -16.18
N LYS A 153 5.11 10.72 -16.90
CA LYS A 153 5.78 11.24 -18.10
C LYS A 153 6.86 12.27 -17.80
N LEU A 154 6.88 12.84 -16.58
CA LEU A 154 7.85 13.87 -16.20
C LEU A 154 9.26 13.28 -16.10
N ALA A 155 10.25 14.03 -16.63
CA ALA A 155 11.64 13.58 -16.69
C ALA A 155 12.21 13.26 -15.30
N GLN A 156 11.91 14.09 -14.29
CA GLN A 156 12.36 13.87 -12.91
C GLN A 156 11.72 12.64 -12.26
N ILE A 157 10.44 12.37 -12.52
CA ILE A 157 9.77 11.17 -12.00
C ILE A 157 10.36 9.91 -12.63
N LYS A 158 10.64 9.95 -13.94
CA LYS A 158 11.30 8.85 -14.65
C LYS A 158 12.73 8.64 -14.17
N ALA A 159 13.48 9.72 -13.94
CA ALA A 159 14.87 9.63 -13.50
C ALA A 159 15.00 9.00 -12.09
N ILE A 160 14.03 9.26 -11.20
CA ILE A 160 13.95 8.65 -9.87
C ILE A 160 13.38 7.23 -9.96
N GLY A 161 12.57 6.92 -10.99
CA GLY A 161 11.92 5.62 -11.16
C GLY A 161 10.61 5.46 -10.38
N ILE A 162 9.97 6.58 -9.96
CA ILE A 162 8.71 6.51 -9.20
C ILE A 162 7.61 5.86 -10.05
N LYS A 163 6.99 4.82 -9.48
CA LYS A 163 5.81 4.13 -10.02
C LYS A 163 4.54 4.60 -9.34
N PHE A 164 3.42 4.47 -10.04
CA PHE A 164 2.10 4.75 -9.48
C PHE A 164 1.25 3.48 -9.53
N ALA A 165 0.63 3.13 -8.39
CA ALA A 165 -0.34 2.06 -8.27
C ALA A 165 -1.72 2.66 -8.00
N LEU A 166 -2.66 2.40 -8.89
CA LEU A 166 -4.05 2.82 -8.77
C LEU A 166 -4.88 1.61 -8.31
N ILE A 167 -5.47 1.69 -7.12
CA ILE A 167 -6.13 0.59 -6.43
C ILE A 167 -7.64 0.74 -6.58
N SER A 168 -8.29 -0.24 -7.20
CA SER A 168 -9.75 -0.28 -7.35
C SER A 168 -10.43 -0.95 -6.15
N GLU A 169 -11.72 -0.72 -5.96
CA GLU A 169 -12.50 -1.30 -4.86
C GLU A 169 -12.66 -2.83 -4.98
N ASP A 170 -12.55 -3.38 -6.17
CA ASP A 170 -12.54 -4.82 -6.43
C ASP A 170 -11.19 -5.49 -6.16
N GLY A 171 -10.16 -4.71 -5.80
CA GLY A 171 -8.80 -5.18 -5.53
C GLY A 171 -7.91 -5.26 -6.76
N SER A 172 -8.38 -4.87 -7.94
CA SER A 172 -7.53 -4.73 -9.12
C SER A 172 -6.58 -3.54 -8.97
N VAL A 173 -5.37 -3.64 -9.55
CA VAL A 173 -4.33 -2.62 -9.49
C VAL A 173 -3.83 -2.29 -10.88
N SER A 174 -3.86 -1.01 -11.25
CA SER A 174 -3.23 -0.49 -12.47
C SER A 174 -1.88 0.11 -12.12
N LEU A 175 -0.78 -0.42 -12.70
CA LEU A 175 0.58 0.09 -12.53
C LEU A 175 0.98 1.01 -13.69
N LEU A 176 1.62 2.16 -13.36
CA LEU A 176 2.06 3.18 -14.32
C LEU A 176 3.50 3.59 -14.06
#